data_576b4616b2924a78ec518959592dd9a6
#
_entry.id   576b4616b2924a78ec518959592dd9a6
#
_cell.length_a   1.000
_cell.length_b   1.000
_cell.length_c   1.000
_cell.angle_alpha   90.00
_cell.angle_beta   90.00
_cell.angle_gamma   90.00
#
_symmetry.space_group_name_H-M   'P 1'
#
loop_
_entity.id
_entity.type
_entity.pdbx_description
1 polymer ?
#
loop_
_entity_poly.entity_id
_entity_poly.type
_entity_poly.pdbx_seq_one_letter_code
_entity_poly.pdbx_strand_id
1 'polypeptide(L)'
;MLFRSMNEIATAVRCHKQLLQIVMNNHVLGMVRQWQTLFYDHRYSHTVLDDAVDFVKISEGMGAKAFRVTKMEEVEPAIRKALAMDEPVVLDCWIDQDLSVFPMVPAGASLNEVFDEEDMKNNEQSV
;
A
#
# COMPACT_ATOMS: atom_id res chain seq x y z
N MET A 1 -6.47 -3.18 -3.26
CA MET A 1 -7.68 -2.39 -2.92
C MET A 1 -8.13 -1.42 -4.02
N LEU A 2 -7.26 -0.96 -4.89
CA LEU A 2 -7.61 -0.15 -6.08
C LEU A 2 -8.67 -0.85 -6.97
N PHE A 3 -8.69 -2.16 -6.97
CA PHE A 3 -9.57 -2.99 -7.77
C PHE A 3 -11.07 -2.80 -7.49
N ARG A 4 -11.45 -2.42 -6.27
CA ARG A 4 -12.86 -2.17 -5.92
C ARG A 4 -13.34 -0.77 -6.25
N SER A 5 -12.42 0.18 -6.46
CA SER A 5 -12.74 1.61 -6.62
C SER A 5 -12.20 2.19 -7.94
N MET A 6 -11.75 1.34 -8.85
CA MET A 6 -11.18 1.78 -10.12
C MET A 6 -12.25 2.44 -11.00
N ASN A 7 -13.47 1.92 -11.01
CA ASN A 7 -14.57 2.48 -11.78
C ASN A 7 -15.00 3.87 -11.29
N GLU A 8 -14.84 4.12 -9.97
CA GLU A 8 -15.18 5.40 -9.34
C GLU A 8 -14.22 6.52 -9.76
N ILE A 9 -12.98 6.20 -10.15
CA ILE A 9 -12.04 7.17 -10.72
C ILE A 9 -12.62 7.77 -12.00
N ALA A 10 -13.09 6.93 -12.91
CA ALA A 10 -13.72 7.38 -14.15
C ALA A 10 -14.99 8.20 -13.87
N THR A 11 -15.75 7.83 -12.85
CA THR A 11 -16.92 8.59 -12.39
C THR A 11 -16.52 9.96 -11.85
N ALA A 12 -15.49 10.03 -11.02
CA ALA A 12 -14.97 11.29 -10.47
C ALA A 12 -14.50 12.23 -11.60
N VAL A 13 -13.78 11.70 -12.58
CA VAL A 13 -13.36 12.45 -13.78
C VAL A 13 -14.57 13.00 -14.53
N ARG A 14 -15.55 12.15 -14.82
CA ARG A 14 -16.78 12.54 -15.54
C ARG A 14 -17.59 13.59 -14.79
N CYS A 15 -17.61 13.51 -13.47
CA CYS A 15 -18.36 14.44 -12.62
C CYS A 15 -17.55 15.69 -12.23
N HIS A 16 -16.32 15.83 -12.71
CA HIS A 16 -15.40 16.92 -12.37
C HIS A 16 -15.27 17.11 -10.85
N LYS A 17 -15.04 16.00 -10.13
CA LYS A 17 -14.86 16.00 -8.68
C LYS A 17 -13.40 15.84 -8.33
N GLN A 18 -12.90 16.75 -7.50
CA GLN A 18 -11.57 16.61 -6.91
C GLN A 18 -11.54 15.36 -6.02
N LEU A 19 -10.56 14.50 -6.25
CA LEU A 19 -10.30 13.30 -5.49
C LEU A 19 -8.78 13.07 -5.45
N LEU A 20 -8.23 12.88 -4.26
CA LEU A 20 -6.87 12.38 -4.09
C LEU A 20 -6.91 10.95 -3.59
N GLN A 21 -6.39 10.02 -4.40
CA GLN A 21 -6.21 8.63 -4.03
C GLN A 21 -4.72 8.31 -3.93
N ILE A 22 -4.30 7.73 -2.80
CA ILE A 22 -2.92 7.32 -2.57
C ILE A 22 -2.89 5.79 -2.53
N VAL A 23 -2.09 5.19 -3.40
CA VAL A 23 -1.81 3.76 -3.45
C VAL A 23 -0.48 3.52 -2.74
N MET A 24 -0.53 2.82 -1.61
CA MET A 24 0.66 2.33 -0.92
C MET A 24 1.10 1.04 -1.60
N ASN A 25 2.04 1.16 -2.54
CA ASN A 25 2.42 0.07 -3.43
C ASN A 25 3.73 -0.59 -2.95
N ASN A 26 3.60 -1.72 -2.29
CA ASN A 26 4.74 -2.52 -1.84
C ASN A 26 5.09 -3.68 -2.80
N HIS A 27 4.46 -3.76 -3.96
CA HIS A 27 4.67 -4.80 -4.98
C HIS A 27 4.46 -6.25 -4.51
N VAL A 28 3.84 -6.44 -3.35
CA VAL A 28 3.59 -7.78 -2.79
C VAL A 28 2.18 -7.90 -2.22
N LEU A 29 1.75 -9.13 -1.95
CA LEU A 29 0.60 -9.41 -1.10
C LEU A 29 1.04 -9.24 0.36
N GLY A 30 1.08 -7.99 0.85
CA GLY A 30 1.76 -7.60 2.07
C GLY A 30 1.39 -8.43 3.30
N MET A 31 0.09 -8.59 3.61
CA MET A 31 -0.35 -9.40 4.74
C MET A 31 0.06 -10.86 4.62
N VAL A 32 -0.04 -11.45 3.42
CA VAL A 32 0.36 -12.84 3.20
C VAL A 32 1.87 -12.99 3.38
N ARG A 33 2.65 -12.06 2.82
CA ARG A 33 4.11 -12.04 2.97
C ARG A 33 4.51 -11.88 4.44
N GLN A 34 3.88 -10.97 5.19
CA GLN A 34 4.13 -10.78 6.61
C GLN A 34 3.87 -12.06 7.42
N TRP A 35 2.78 -12.79 7.11
CA TRP A 35 2.50 -14.08 7.74
C TRP A 35 3.55 -15.14 7.39
N GLN A 36 4.01 -15.17 6.15
CA GLN A 36 5.08 -16.08 5.74
C GLN A 36 6.41 -15.75 6.44
N THR A 37 6.67 -14.48 6.69
CA THR A 37 7.81 -14.04 7.50
C THR A 37 7.67 -14.54 8.95
N LEU A 38 6.54 -14.24 9.60
CA LEU A 38 6.37 -14.44 11.03
C LEU A 38 6.13 -15.89 11.45
N PHE A 39 5.42 -16.66 10.63
CA PHE A 39 4.93 -17.99 11.01
C PHE A 39 5.43 -19.14 10.15
N TYR A 40 6.14 -18.86 9.04
CA TYR A 40 6.56 -19.87 8.08
C TYR A 40 8.06 -19.80 7.72
N ASP A 41 8.90 -19.32 8.64
CA ASP A 41 10.36 -19.27 8.49
C ASP A 41 10.81 -18.62 7.19
N HIS A 42 10.22 -17.48 6.82
CA HIS A 42 10.50 -16.75 5.56
C HIS A 42 10.30 -17.61 4.29
N ARG A 43 9.49 -18.65 4.34
CA ARG A 43 9.18 -19.48 3.16
C ARG A 43 8.14 -18.80 2.29
N TYR A 44 8.60 -17.87 1.46
CA TYR A 44 7.75 -17.09 0.57
C TYR A 44 7.26 -17.90 -0.62
N SER A 45 5.96 -17.80 -0.91
CA SER A 45 5.34 -18.45 -2.06
C SER A 45 4.26 -17.54 -2.65
N HIS A 46 4.41 -17.20 -3.95
CA HIS A 46 3.43 -16.47 -4.76
C HIS A 46 2.95 -15.14 -4.14
N THR A 47 3.80 -14.45 -3.40
CA THR A 47 3.46 -13.17 -2.76
C THR A 47 3.98 -11.95 -3.49
N VAL A 48 4.93 -12.11 -4.41
CA VAL A 48 5.49 -11.02 -5.21
C VAL A 48 4.59 -10.79 -6.42
N LEU A 49 4.24 -9.53 -6.65
CA LEU A 49 3.38 -9.08 -7.74
C LEU A 49 4.26 -8.33 -8.77
N ASP A 50 5.22 -9.06 -9.35
CA ASP A 50 6.13 -8.50 -10.32
C ASP A 50 5.37 -7.98 -11.55
N ASP A 51 5.56 -6.71 -11.90
CA ASP A 51 5.18 -6.03 -13.13
C ASP A 51 3.70 -6.13 -13.58
N ALA A 52 2.84 -6.67 -12.72
CA ALA A 52 1.49 -6.99 -13.15
C ALA A 52 0.61 -5.75 -13.39
N VAL A 53 0.81 -4.67 -12.63
CA VAL A 53 -0.08 -3.51 -12.67
C VAL A 53 0.67 -2.19 -12.58
N ASP A 54 0.51 -1.35 -13.60
CA ASP A 54 0.97 0.04 -13.57
C ASP A 54 -0.20 0.96 -13.19
N PHE A 55 -0.25 1.37 -11.92
CA PHE A 55 -1.33 2.20 -11.40
C PHE A 55 -1.39 3.58 -12.02
N VAL A 56 -0.25 4.13 -12.46
CA VAL A 56 -0.19 5.42 -13.17
C VAL A 56 -0.90 5.29 -14.51
N LYS A 57 -0.51 4.33 -15.34
CA LYS A 57 -1.12 4.12 -16.67
C LYS A 57 -2.61 3.81 -16.59
N ILE A 58 -3.02 3.00 -15.61
CA ILE A 58 -4.46 2.69 -15.43
C ILE A 58 -5.22 3.96 -15.09
N SER A 59 -4.73 4.76 -14.15
CA SER A 59 -5.39 5.99 -13.73
C SER A 59 -5.48 7.02 -14.86
N GLU A 60 -4.42 7.18 -15.62
CA GLU A 60 -4.39 8.04 -16.81
C GLU A 60 -5.33 7.53 -17.90
N GLY A 61 -5.40 6.21 -18.11
CA GLY A 61 -6.35 5.59 -19.03
C GLY A 61 -7.81 5.82 -18.64
N MET A 62 -8.09 6.10 -17.38
CA MET A 62 -9.42 6.49 -16.88
C MET A 62 -9.65 8.01 -16.88
N GLY A 63 -8.67 8.78 -17.34
CA GLY A 63 -8.75 10.23 -17.45
C GLY A 63 -8.33 11.02 -16.21
N ALA A 64 -7.85 10.35 -15.15
CA ALA A 64 -7.29 11.03 -13.98
C ALA A 64 -5.84 11.45 -14.22
N LYS A 65 -5.33 12.37 -13.40
CA LYS A 65 -3.89 12.61 -13.30
C LYS A 65 -3.26 11.56 -12.39
N ALA A 66 -2.03 11.16 -12.70
CA ALA A 66 -1.33 10.23 -11.83
C ALA A 66 0.16 10.56 -11.75
N PHE A 67 0.75 10.32 -10.58
CA PHE A 67 2.17 10.50 -10.34
C PHE A 67 2.71 9.32 -9.55
N ARG A 68 3.95 8.92 -9.88
CA ARG A 68 4.69 7.93 -9.08
C ARG A 68 5.60 8.65 -8.11
N VAL A 69 5.63 8.17 -6.87
CA VAL A 69 6.48 8.64 -5.79
C VAL A 69 7.35 7.48 -5.32
N THR A 70 8.66 7.62 -5.43
CA THR A 70 9.61 6.55 -5.12
C THR A 70 10.57 6.90 -3.98
N LYS A 71 10.57 8.18 -3.56
CA LYS A 71 11.44 8.69 -2.51
C LYS A 71 10.64 9.51 -1.51
N MET A 72 11.09 9.49 -0.26
CA MET A 72 10.42 10.21 0.82
C MET A 72 10.36 11.72 0.54
N GLU A 73 11.40 12.30 -0.04
CA GLU A 73 11.48 13.74 -0.33
C GLU A 73 10.45 14.19 -1.39
N GLU A 74 9.93 13.25 -2.18
CA GLU A 74 8.94 13.53 -3.23
C GLU A 74 7.50 13.53 -2.67
N VAL A 75 7.25 12.99 -1.48
CA VAL A 75 5.91 12.77 -0.93
C VAL A 75 5.19 14.09 -0.71
N GLU A 76 5.78 15.01 0.05
CA GLU A 76 5.14 16.30 0.35
C GLU A 76 4.91 17.14 -0.91
N PRO A 77 5.89 17.33 -1.82
CA PRO A 77 5.66 18.03 -3.08
C PRO A 77 4.56 17.40 -3.94
N ALA A 78 4.50 16.08 -4.02
CA ALA A 78 3.49 15.36 -4.81
C ALA A 78 2.08 15.56 -4.23
N ILE A 79 1.92 15.48 -2.91
CA ILE A 79 0.64 15.72 -2.23
C ILE A 79 0.20 17.16 -2.43
N ARG A 80 1.09 18.14 -2.22
CA ARG A 80 0.79 19.56 -2.43
C ARG A 80 0.36 19.85 -3.87
N LYS A 81 1.08 19.28 -4.83
CA LYS A 81 0.73 19.37 -6.25
C LYS A 81 -0.63 18.77 -6.55
N ALA A 82 -0.92 17.58 -6.02
CA ALA A 82 -2.19 16.91 -6.21
C ALA A 82 -3.37 17.68 -5.62
N LEU A 83 -3.20 18.23 -4.42
CA LEU A 83 -4.24 19.04 -3.76
C LEU A 83 -4.50 20.39 -4.45
N ALA A 84 -3.53 20.91 -5.19
CA ALA A 84 -3.69 22.14 -5.97
C ALA A 84 -4.42 21.92 -7.30
N MET A 85 -4.62 20.66 -7.71
CA MET A 85 -5.35 20.31 -8.93
C MET A 85 -6.83 20.17 -8.62
N ASP A 86 -7.69 20.78 -9.44
CA ASP A 86 -9.15 20.65 -9.34
C ASP A 86 -9.67 19.48 -10.19
N GLU A 87 -9.01 18.34 -10.07
CA GLU A 87 -9.32 17.12 -10.82
C GLU A 87 -8.91 15.88 -10.01
N PRO A 88 -9.40 14.67 -10.37
CA PRO A 88 -8.95 13.44 -9.71
C PRO A 88 -7.47 13.17 -9.94
N VAL A 89 -6.76 12.89 -8.85
CA VAL A 89 -5.33 12.57 -8.86
C VAL A 89 -5.08 11.25 -8.13
N VAL A 90 -4.25 10.40 -8.70
CA VAL A 90 -3.78 9.15 -8.08
C VAL A 90 -2.27 9.23 -7.85
N LEU A 91 -1.83 8.98 -6.64
CA LEU A 91 -0.42 8.85 -6.29
C LEU A 91 -0.08 7.37 -6.11
N ASP A 92 0.86 6.85 -6.90
CA ASP A 92 1.45 5.51 -6.76
C ASP A 92 2.71 5.63 -5.93
N CYS A 93 2.58 5.45 -4.60
CA CYS A 93 3.68 5.57 -3.64
C CYS A 93 4.34 4.21 -3.44
N TRP A 94 5.56 4.05 -3.91
CA TRP A 94 6.34 2.84 -3.72
C TRP A 94 6.90 2.80 -2.30
N ILE A 95 6.63 1.71 -1.62
CA ILE A 95 7.10 1.46 -0.26
C ILE A 95 7.84 0.12 -0.21
N ASP A 96 8.60 -0.10 0.86
CA ASP A 96 9.34 -1.33 1.07
C ASP A 96 8.38 -2.53 1.13
N GLN A 97 8.78 -3.63 0.45
CA GLN A 97 8.00 -4.87 0.38
C GLN A 97 7.91 -5.61 1.72
N ASP A 98 8.89 -5.42 2.60
CA ASP A 98 9.00 -6.08 3.89
C ASP A 98 8.49 -5.21 5.05
N LEU A 99 7.91 -4.05 4.73
CA LEU A 99 7.26 -3.21 5.73
C LEU A 99 6.03 -3.92 6.29
N SER A 100 6.12 -4.29 7.55
CA SER A 100 5.07 -5.00 8.28
C SER A 100 4.05 -4.05 8.88
N VAL A 101 2.82 -4.54 9.07
CA VAL A 101 1.73 -3.81 9.72
C VAL A 101 1.58 -4.31 11.15
N PHE A 102 1.84 -3.45 12.11
CA PHE A 102 1.66 -3.71 13.53
C PHE A 102 0.71 -2.67 14.16
N PRO A 103 0.09 -2.96 15.31
CA PRO A 103 0.14 -4.22 16.07
C PRO A 103 -0.68 -5.35 15.44
N MET A 104 -0.37 -6.60 15.79
CA MET A 104 -1.06 -7.80 15.34
C MET A 104 -1.60 -8.62 16.52
N VAL A 105 -2.69 -9.36 16.26
CA VAL A 105 -3.20 -10.38 17.18
C VAL A 105 -2.94 -11.75 16.57
N PRO A 106 -2.29 -12.70 17.29
CA PRO A 106 -2.08 -14.05 16.78
C PRO A 106 -3.40 -14.75 16.49
N ALA A 107 -3.40 -15.67 15.53
CA ALA A 107 -4.59 -16.44 15.20
C ALA A 107 -5.08 -17.26 16.41
N GLY A 108 -6.35 -17.06 16.79
CA GLY A 108 -6.95 -17.72 17.94
C GLY A 108 -6.68 -17.07 19.30
N ALA A 109 -5.88 -16.01 19.35
CA ALA A 109 -5.61 -15.26 20.57
C ALA A 109 -6.69 -14.23 20.89
N SER A 110 -6.73 -13.79 22.15
CA SER A 110 -7.57 -12.68 22.60
C SER A 110 -7.08 -11.34 22.05
N LEU A 111 -7.97 -10.36 21.89
CA LEU A 111 -7.61 -8.99 21.54
C LEU A 111 -6.66 -8.31 22.55
N ASN A 112 -6.54 -8.86 23.75
CA ASN A 112 -5.59 -8.39 24.76
C ASN A 112 -4.18 -8.98 24.59
N GLU A 113 -4.00 -9.93 23.67
CA GLU A 113 -2.72 -10.60 23.36
C GLU A 113 -2.11 -10.03 22.07
N VAL A 114 -2.27 -8.75 21.89
CA VAL A 114 -1.67 -8.00 20.78
C VAL A 114 -0.16 -7.94 20.96
N PHE A 115 0.58 -8.07 19.86
CA PHE A 115 2.03 -7.90 19.83
C PHE A 115 2.43 -6.87 18.77
N ASP A 116 3.56 -6.25 18.99
CA ASP A 116 4.16 -5.28 18.08
C ASP A 116 5.56 -5.70 17.60
N GLU A 117 6.25 -4.82 16.90
CA GLU A 117 7.57 -5.08 16.37
C GLU A 117 8.65 -5.21 17.47
N GLU A 118 8.46 -4.54 18.61
CA GLU A 118 9.41 -4.60 19.74
C GLU A 118 9.30 -5.95 20.47
N ASP A 119 8.09 -6.47 20.61
CA ASP A 119 7.85 -7.80 21.18
C ASP A 119 8.50 -8.90 20.34
N MET A 120 8.50 -8.76 19.02
CA MET A 120 9.17 -9.70 18.11
C MET A 120 10.68 -9.70 18.30
N LYS A 121 11.30 -8.52 18.37
CA LYS A 121 12.75 -8.38 18.56
C LYS A 121 13.22 -8.93 19.90
N ASN A 122 12.41 -8.80 20.96
CA ASN A 122 12.72 -9.32 22.30
C ASN A 122 12.66 -10.86 22.33
N ASN A 123 11.77 -11.48 21.59
CA ASN A 123 11.66 -12.93 21.48
C ASN A 123 12.82 -13.56 20.70
N GLU A 124 13.34 -12.91 19.66
CA GLU A 124 14.51 -13.38 18.91
C GLU A 124 15.81 -13.34 19.72
N GLN A 125 15.92 -12.46 20.72
CA GLN A 125 17.09 -12.37 21.61
C GLN A 125 17.06 -13.37 22.77
N SER A 126 15.97 -14.12 22.91
CA SER A 126 15.75 -15.07 24.03
C SER A 126 16.00 -16.54 23.63
N VAL A 127 16.46 -16.79 22.41
CA VAL A 127 16.87 -18.08 21.87
C VAL A 127 18.35 -18.02 21.50
#